data_1b33fd274ced1f157c592100c483572c
#
_entry.id   1b33fd274ced1f157c592100c483572c
#
_cell.length_a   1.000
_cell.length_b   1.000
_cell.length_c   1.000
_cell.angle_alpha   90.00
_cell.angle_beta   90.00
_cell.angle_gamma   90.00
#
_symmetry.space_group_name_H-M   'P 1'
#
loop_
_entity.id
_entity.type
_entity.pdbx_description
1 polymer ?
#
loop_
_entity_poly.entity_id
_entity_poly.type
_entity_poly.pdbx_seq_one_letter_code
_entity_poly.pdbx_strand_id
1 'polypeptide(L)'
;MKDNQVRQQARPKRNNYYANDNKKSYNKNNYQARGRRPMPRRKPSSVKIIPLGGLGQIGMNITAFECNNQILIVDCGLAFPDEDMLGIDLVIPDITYLKDNASKIRGLVITHGHEDHIGAIPYFEKELNVPIYATKLTMALIENKLKEHGILNNVERHVVTHGDKVKLGIFNVEFIKTNHRCSSTCDHNTSRCDRAYR
;
A
#
# COMPACT_ATOMS: atom_id res chain seq x y z
N MET A 1 34.17 61.43 11.75
CA MET A 1 33.32 62.64 11.52
C MET A 1 32.11 62.15 10.71
N LYS A 2 30.99 62.05 11.38
CA LYS A 2 29.61 62.42 11.04
C LYS A 2 28.65 61.63 11.92
N ASP A 3 28.02 62.43 12.78
CA ASP A 3 27.04 62.03 13.77
C ASP A 3 25.78 61.42 13.12
N ASN A 4 25.20 60.39 13.76
CA ASN A 4 23.85 59.93 13.51
C ASN A 4 23.03 60.14 14.79
N GLN A 5 22.21 61.17 14.78
CA GLN A 5 21.25 61.51 15.81
C GLN A 5 20.03 60.57 15.73
N VAL A 6 19.76 59.92 16.84
CA VAL A 6 18.54 59.13 17.07
C VAL A 6 17.41 60.11 17.47
N ARG A 7 16.37 60.18 16.64
CA ARG A 7 15.12 60.91 16.96
C ARG A 7 14.21 59.98 17.80
N GLN A 8 14.01 60.41 19.05
CA GLN A 8 12.94 59.89 19.91
C GLN A 8 11.59 60.47 19.47
N GLN A 9 10.64 59.64 19.13
CA GLN A 9 9.23 60.02 18.93
C GLN A 9 8.41 59.70 20.17
N ALA A 10 7.70 60.74 20.65
CA ALA A 10 6.88 60.76 21.85
C ALA A 10 5.57 59.98 21.69
N ARG A 11 5.16 59.26 22.75
CA ARG A 11 3.86 58.56 22.85
C ARG A 11 2.71 59.55 23.10
N PRO A 12 1.54 59.39 22.45
CA PRO A 12 0.35 60.18 22.77
C PRO A 12 -0.35 59.69 24.04
N LYS A 13 -0.92 60.64 24.76
CA LYS A 13 -1.61 60.49 26.05
C LYS A 13 -2.97 59.78 25.89
N ARG A 14 -3.28 58.86 26.82
CA ARG A 14 -4.60 58.22 26.99
C ARG A 14 -5.62 59.24 27.48
N ASN A 15 -6.72 59.42 26.77
CA ASN A 15 -7.92 60.07 27.24
C ASN A 15 -8.83 59.06 27.95
N ASN A 16 -9.12 59.36 29.22
CA ASN A 16 -10.17 58.73 30.00
C ASN A 16 -11.51 59.33 29.58
N TYR A 17 -12.46 58.51 29.12
CA TYR A 17 -13.88 58.86 29.10
C TYR A 17 -14.69 57.85 29.86
N TYR A 18 -15.25 58.34 30.94
CA TYR A 18 -16.45 57.99 31.70
C TYR A 18 -17.08 56.60 31.57
N ALA A 19 -17.14 56.02 32.75
CA ALA A 19 -18.00 54.88 33.11
C ALA A 19 -19.48 55.14 32.80
N ASN A 20 -20.14 54.17 32.25
CA ASN A 20 -21.59 54.08 32.32
C ASN A 20 -21.96 52.64 32.78
N ASP A 21 -22.40 52.57 34.03
CA ASP A 21 -22.93 51.39 34.68
C ASP A 21 -24.22 50.93 34.00
N ASN A 22 -24.16 49.83 33.26
CA ASN A 22 -25.33 49.03 32.93
C ASN A 22 -25.04 47.60 33.34
N LYS A 23 -25.40 47.27 34.62
CA LYS A 23 -25.44 45.92 35.14
C LYS A 23 -26.53 45.13 34.41
N LYS A 24 -26.21 44.49 33.29
CA LYS A 24 -27.00 43.40 32.76
C LYS A 24 -26.60 42.11 33.48
N SER A 25 -27.52 41.63 34.32
CA SER A 25 -27.50 40.35 35.00
C SER A 25 -27.31 39.25 33.95
N TYR A 26 -26.10 38.69 33.83
CA TYR A 26 -25.86 37.47 33.05
C TYR A 26 -26.33 36.28 33.86
N ASN A 27 -27.42 35.69 33.40
CA ASN A 27 -28.01 34.47 33.93
C ASN A 27 -27.02 33.30 33.71
N LYS A 28 -26.32 32.89 34.76
CA LYS A 28 -25.38 31.74 34.82
C LYS A 28 -26.14 30.44 34.96
N ASN A 29 -27.01 30.08 34.04
CA ASN A 29 -27.58 28.72 34.08
C ASN A 29 -27.77 28.21 32.66
N ASN A 30 -27.17 27.05 32.43
CA ASN A 30 -27.33 26.10 31.31
C ASN A 30 -26.20 26.01 30.28
N TYR A 31 -24.97 25.89 30.73
CA TYR A 31 -24.04 25.05 29.99
C TYR A 31 -24.03 23.64 30.57
N GLN A 32 -25.07 22.88 30.32
CA GLN A 32 -24.98 21.42 30.41
C GLN A 32 -23.93 20.99 29.38
N ALA A 33 -22.77 20.59 29.87
CA ALA A 33 -21.75 19.95 29.07
C ALA A 33 -22.41 18.74 28.38
N ARG A 34 -22.75 18.90 27.11
CA ARG A 34 -23.16 17.77 26.26
C ARG A 34 -22.02 16.78 26.29
N GLY A 35 -22.11 15.77 27.13
CA GLY A 35 -21.13 14.70 27.22
C GLY A 35 -20.85 14.20 25.80
N ARG A 36 -19.59 14.29 25.38
CA ARG A 36 -19.15 13.69 24.12
C ARG A 36 -19.55 12.22 24.18
N ARG A 37 -20.53 11.82 23.36
CA ARG A 37 -20.87 10.41 23.19
C ARG A 37 -19.57 9.68 22.90
N PRO A 38 -19.20 8.63 23.67
CA PRO A 38 -18.00 7.88 23.38
C PRO A 38 -18.12 7.35 21.96
N MET A 39 -17.17 7.72 21.08
CA MET A 39 -17.11 7.15 19.73
C MET A 39 -17.00 5.63 19.86
N PRO A 40 -17.79 4.86 19.11
CA PRO A 40 -17.71 3.42 19.17
C PRO A 40 -16.26 3.02 18.87
N ARG A 41 -15.61 2.31 19.80
CA ARG A 41 -14.29 1.72 19.58
C ARG A 41 -14.41 0.84 18.35
N ARG A 42 -13.75 1.23 17.24
CA ARG A 42 -13.62 0.36 16.08
C ARG A 42 -12.98 -0.94 16.56
N LYS A 43 -13.66 -2.06 16.34
CA LYS A 43 -13.07 -3.38 16.58
C LYS A 43 -11.77 -3.46 15.79
N PRO A 44 -10.67 -3.98 16.37
CA PRO A 44 -9.45 -4.19 15.60
C PRO A 44 -9.80 -5.06 14.41
N SER A 45 -9.46 -4.61 13.21
CA SER A 45 -9.66 -5.40 12.00
C SER A 45 -8.61 -6.52 11.97
N SER A 46 -9.06 -7.76 11.88
CA SER A 46 -8.17 -8.90 11.68
C SER A 46 -7.68 -8.92 10.24
N VAL A 47 -6.40 -9.24 10.03
CA VAL A 47 -5.83 -9.54 8.71
C VAL A 47 -5.82 -11.06 8.55
N LYS A 48 -6.39 -11.56 7.46
CA LYS A 48 -6.24 -12.95 7.06
C LYS A 48 -5.07 -13.04 6.09
N ILE A 49 -4.19 -13.99 6.30
CA ILE A 49 -3.10 -14.36 5.40
C ILE A 49 -3.52 -15.67 4.74
N ILE A 50 -3.63 -15.67 3.43
CA ILE A 50 -4.16 -16.78 2.64
C ILE A 50 -3.09 -17.16 1.61
N PRO A 51 -2.22 -18.13 1.91
CA PRO A 51 -1.30 -18.69 0.92
C PRO A 51 -2.11 -19.50 -0.10
N LEU A 52 -1.95 -19.17 -1.37
CA LEU A 52 -2.57 -19.88 -2.48
C LEU A 52 -1.56 -20.80 -3.18
N GLY A 53 -0.29 -20.68 -2.82
CA GLY A 53 0.81 -21.54 -3.26
C GLY A 53 2.07 -21.24 -2.44
N GLY A 54 3.15 -22.00 -2.68
CA GLY A 54 4.45 -21.80 -2.04
C GLY A 54 4.61 -22.40 -0.63
N LEU A 55 3.58 -23.02 -0.06
CA LEU A 55 3.68 -23.70 1.23
C LEU A 55 3.91 -25.21 1.05
N GLY A 56 5.01 -25.70 1.64
CA GLY A 56 5.37 -27.12 1.57
C GLY A 56 5.87 -27.58 0.21
N GLN A 57 6.13 -26.66 -0.71
CA GLN A 57 6.63 -26.90 -2.06
C GLN A 57 7.56 -25.78 -2.49
N ILE A 58 8.34 -26.01 -3.54
CA ILE A 58 9.19 -25.01 -4.18
C ILE A 58 8.43 -24.41 -5.37
N GLY A 59 8.38 -23.08 -5.43
CA GLY A 59 7.68 -22.37 -6.52
C GLY A 59 6.23 -22.03 -6.19
N MET A 60 5.50 -21.53 -7.18
CA MET A 60 4.11 -21.06 -7.08
C MET A 60 3.87 -20.08 -5.93
N ASN A 61 4.81 -19.19 -5.65
CA ASN A 61 4.66 -18.24 -4.56
C ASN A 61 3.55 -17.24 -4.87
N ILE A 62 2.45 -17.34 -4.13
CA ILE A 62 1.34 -16.40 -4.18
C ILE A 62 0.64 -16.36 -2.83
N THR A 63 0.49 -15.16 -2.29
CA THR A 63 -0.15 -14.96 -0.99
C THR A 63 -1.13 -13.80 -1.05
N ALA A 64 -2.37 -14.01 -0.62
CA ALA A 64 -3.37 -12.97 -0.47
C ALA A 64 -3.48 -12.50 0.99
N PHE A 65 -3.52 -11.20 1.18
CA PHE A 65 -3.76 -10.54 2.46
C PHE A 65 -5.15 -9.92 2.42
N GLU A 66 -6.11 -10.48 3.16
CA GLU A 66 -7.46 -9.93 3.25
C GLU A 66 -7.67 -9.17 4.55
N CYS A 67 -8.14 -7.93 4.45
CA CYS A 67 -8.52 -7.11 5.59
C CYS A 67 -9.66 -6.17 5.21
N ASN A 68 -10.68 -6.05 6.06
CA ASN A 68 -11.84 -5.17 5.85
C ASN A 68 -12.44 -5.27 4.44
N ASN A 69 -12.63 -6.48 3.95
CA ASN A 69 -13.17 -6.76 2.61
C ASN A 69 -12.34 -6.18 1.46
N GLN A 70 -11.02 -6.06 1.64
CA GLN A 70 -10.06 -5.70 0.62
C GLN A 70 -8.93 -6.72 0.60
N ILE A 71 -8.41 -7.00 -0.57
CA ILE A 71 -7.37 -8.00 -0.81
C ILE A 71 -6.17 -7.34 -1.47
N LEU A 72 -4.98 -7.61 -0.93
CA LEU A 72 -3.69 -7.33 -1.54
C LEU A 72 -3.05 -8.68 -1.86
N ILE A 73 -2.49 -8.80 -3.06
CA ILE A 73 -1.79 -10.00 -3.48
C ILE A 73 -0.29 -9.71 -3.50
N VAL A 74 0.49 -10.64 -3.00
CA VAL A 74 1.96 -10.59 -3.04
C VAL A 74 2.46 -11.79 -3.80
N ASP A 75 3.18 -11.52 -4.88
CA ASP A 75 3.73 -12.44 -5.86
C ASP A 75 2.68 -13.26 -6.62
N CYS A 76 3.06 -13.80 -7.77
CA CYS A 76 2.23 -14.65 -8.61
C CYS A 76 3.16 -15.54 -9.47
N GLY A 77 3.74 -16.53 -8.80
CA GLY A 77 4.74 -17.41 -9.36
C GLY A 77 4.17 -18.68 -9.97
N LEU A 78 5.01 -19.33 -10.76
CA LEU A 78 4.76 -20.69 -11.26
C LEU A 78 5.67 -21.69 -10.54
N ALA A 79 5.38 -22.97 -10.72
CA ALA A 79 6.30 -24.06 -10.45
C ALA A 79 6.59 -24.84 -11.74
N PHE A 80 7.74 -25.49 -11.76
CA PHE A 80 8.05 -26.46 -12.81
C PHE A 80 7.44 -27.80 -12.45
N PRO A 81 6.97 -28.57 -13.45
CA PRO A 81 6.40 -29.87 -13.18
C PRO A 81 7.46 -30.85 -12.64
N ASP A 82 7.00 -31.80 -11.83
CA ASP A 82 7.81 -32.92 -11.37
C ASP A 82 8.04 -33.95 -12.52
N GLU A 83 9.00 -34.82 -12.37
CA GLU A 83 9.41 -35.79 -13.41
C GLU A 83 8.27 -36.73 -13.84
N ASP A 84 7.28 -36.95 -13.00
CA ASP A 84 6.11 -37.81 -13.26
C ASP A 84 4.96 -37.08 -13.98
N MET A 85 5.04 -35.73 -14.10
CA MET A 85 4.05 -34.91 -14.80
C MET A 85 4.32 -34.83 -16.31
N LEU A 86 4.25 -35.96 -17.01
CA LEU A 86 4.56 -36.03 -18.43
C LEU A 86 3.63 -35.15 -19.28
N GLY A 87 4.22 -34.30 -20.14
CA GLY A 87 3.48 -33.41 -21.05
C GLY A 87 2.96 -32.13 -20.40
N ILE A 88 3.35 -31.85 -19.18
CA ILE A 88 3.09 -30.58 -18.51
C ILE A 88 4.34 -29.72 -18.61
N ASP A 89 4.21 -28.48 -19.13
CA ASP A 89 5.33 -27.54 -19.28
C ASP A 89 5.51 -26.65 -18.04
N LEU A 90 4.41 -26.30 -17.37
CA LEU A 90 4.45 -25.47 -16.17
C LEU A 90 3.18 -25.67 -15.31
N VAL A 91 3.31 -25.39 -14.02
CA VAL A 91 2.23 -25.47 -13.05
C VAL A 91 1.95 -24.07 -12.50
N ILE A 92 0.67 -23.66 -12.58
CA ILE A 92 0.21 -22.36 -12.07
C ILE A 92 -0.66 -22.57 -10.83
N PRO A 93 -0.69 -21.59 -9.89
CA PRO A 93 -1.51 -21.69 -8.70
C PRO A 93 -3.02 -21.66 -9.03
N ASP A 94 -3.83 -22.31 -8.17
CA ASP A 94 -5.27 -22.15 -8.21
C ASP A 94 -5.67 -20.76 -7.68
N ILE A 95 -6.25 -19.96 -8.56
CA ILE A 95 -6.69 -18.60 -8.27
C ILE A 95 -8.22 -18.47 -8.12
N THR A 96 -8.94 -19.56 -7.95
CA THR A 96 -10.41 -19.58 -7.82
C THR A 96 -10.88 -18.64 -6.71
N TYR A 97 -10.21 -18.68 -5.54
CA TYR A 97 -10.49 -17.75 -4.45
C TYR A 97 -10.40 -16.28 -4.86
N LEU A 98 -9.43 -15.92 -5.68
CA LEU A 98 -9.24 -14.54 -6.15
C LEU A 98 -10.27 -14.14 -7.19
N LYS A 99 -10.67 -15.07 -8.07
CA LYS A 99 -11.76 -14.86 -9.04
C LYS A 99 -13.08 -14.57 -8.34
N ASP A 100 -13.42 -15.34 -7.31
CA ASP A 100 -14.65 -15.16 -6.53
C ASP A 100 -14.66 -13.82 -5.75
N ASN A 101 -13.49 -13.25 -5.52
CA ASN A 101 -13.32 -12.02 -4.77
C ASN A 101 -12.69 -10.88 -5.60
N ALA A 102 -12.76 -10.92 -6.92
CA ALA A 102 -12.08 -10.00 -7.84
C ALA A 102 -12.32 -8.51 -7.50
N SER A 103 -13.56 -8.13 -7.17
CA SER A 103 -13.92 -6.75 -6.82
C SER A 103 -13.23 -6.19 -5.56
N LYS A 104 -12.71 -7.08 -4.71
CA LYS A 104 -12.01 -6.72 -3.47
C LYS A 104 -10.52 -6.50 -3.67
N ILE A 105 -9.94 -6.98 -4.77
CA ILE A 105 -8.51 -6.91 -5.04
C ILE A 105 -8.10 -5.46 -5.29
N ARG A 106 -7.01 -5.03 -4.67
CA ARG A 106 -6.49 -3.66 -4.75
C ARG A 106 -5.20 -3.55 -5.53
N GLY A 107 -4.51 -4.65 -5.73
CA GLY A 107 -3.26 -4.69 -6.49
C GLY A 107 -2.48 -5.97 -6.27
N LEU A 108 -1.56 -6.21 -7.19
CA LEU A 108 -0.56 -7.26 -7.14
C LEU A 108 0.81 -6.61 -6.93
N VAL A 109 1.45 -6.95 -5.83
CA VAL A 109 2.78 -6.45 -5.46
C VAL A 109 3.80 -7.55 -5.67
N ILE A 110 4.87 -7.25 -6.39
CA ILE A 110 5.91 -8.22 -6.71
C ILE A 110 7.17 -7.94 -5.91
N THR A 111 7.67 -8.97 -5.25
CA THR A 111 8.88 -8.87 -4.44
C THR A 111 10.14 -8.81 -5.30
N HIS A 112 10.28 -9.71 -6.28
CA HIS A 112 11.43 -9.77 -7.19
C HIS A 112 11.12 -10.58 -8.46
N GLY A 113 12.06 -10.63 -9.39
CA GLY A 113 11.84 -11.12 -10.75
C GLY A 113 12.13 -12.60 -11.01
N HIS A 114 12.12 -13.49 -10.01
CA HIS A 114 12.26 -14.93 -10.24
C HIS A 114 10.95 -15.55 -10.77
N GLU A 115 11.07 -16.62 -11.53
CA GLU A 115 9.92 -17.32 -12.16
C GLU A 115 8.90 -17.82 -11.15
N ASP A 116 9.34 -18.29 -10.03
CA ASP A 116 8.50 -18.74 -8.92
C ASP A 116 7.78 -17.59 -8.17
N HIS A 117 7.99 -16.33 -8.61
CA HIS A 117 7.33 -15.13 -8.10
C HIS A 117 6.60 -14.34 -9.19
N ILE A 118 6.99 -14.46 -10.47
CA ILE A 118 6.37 -13.69 -11.57
C ILE A 118 5.82 -14.56 -12.71
N GLY A 119 6.16 -15.85 -12.73
CA GLY A 119 5.92 -16.69 -13.90
C GLY A 119 4.45 -16.91 -14.25
N ALA A 120 3.55 -16.91 -13.26
CA ALA A 120 2.11 -17.09 -13.50
C ALA A 120 1.36 -15.78 -13.82
N ILE A 121 2.02 -14.62 -13.76
CA ILE A 121 1.39 -13.29 -14.00
C ILE A 121 0.61 -13.24 -15.32
N PRO A 122 1.10 -13.69 -16.48
CA PRO A 122 0.33 -13.58 -17.71
C PRO A 122 -0.99 -14.37 -17.69
N TYR A 123 -1.01 -15.50 -17.02
CA TYR A 123 -2.22 -16.31 -16.86
C TYR A 123 -3.20 -15.67 -15.89
N PHE A 124 -2.67 -15.12 -14.79
CA PHE A 124 -3.42 -14.39 -13.79
C PHE A 124 -4.08 -13.14 -14.38
N GLU A 125 -3.34 -12.33 -15.13
CA GLU A 125 -3.82 -11.06 -15.68
C GLU A 125 -4.87 -11.24 -16.79
N LYS A 126 -4.85 -12.36 -17.52
CA LYS A 126 -5.92 -12.71 -18.47
C LYS A 126 -7.28 -12.89 -17.80
N GLU A 127 -7.28 -13.30 -16.54
CA GLU A 127 -8.49 -13.64 -15.79
C GLU A 127 -8.98 -12.48 -14.91
N LEU A 128 -8.06 -11.68 -14.33
CA LEU A 128 -8.39 -10.75 -13.25
C LEU A 128 -8.07 -9.28 -13.56
N ASN A 129 -7.10 -9.01 -14.43
CA ASN A 129 -6.65 -7.66 -14.82
C ASN A 129 -6.48 -6.69 -13.65
N VAL A 130 -5.46 -6.94 -12.83
CA VAL A 130 -5.17 -6.24 -11.57
C VAL A 130 -3.95 -5.31 -11.73
N PRO A 131 -3.91 -4.10 -11.16
CA PRO A 131 -2.73 -3.23 -11.20
C PRO A 131 -1.51 -3.92 -10.58
N ILE A 132 -0.37 -3.94 -11.31
CA ILE A 132 0.89 -4.56 -10.88
C ILE A 132 1.85 -3.49 -10.38
N TYR A 133 2.50 -3.74 -9.24
CA TYR A 133 3.50 -2.89 -8.62
C TYR A 133 4.81 -3.65 -8.48
N ALA A 134 5.84 -3.22 -9.18
CA ALA A 134 7.15 -3.88 -9.18
C ALA A 134 8.29 -2.88 -9.38
N THR A 135 9.51 -3.29 -9.03
CA THR A 135 10.70 -2.49 -9.34
C THR A 135 10.98 -2.45 -10.83
N LYS A 136 11.77 -1.48 -11.27
CA LYS A 136 12.06 -1.25 -12.70
C LYS A 136 12.55 -2.51 -13.42
N LEU A 137 13.51 -3.24 -12.81
CA LEU A 137 14.05 -4.47 -13.43
C LEU A 137 13.00 -5.57 -13.46
N THR A 138 12.32 -5.81 -12.35
CA THR A 138 11.25 -6.82 -12.27
C THR A 138 10.12 -6.50 -13.24
N MET A 139 9.74 -5.23 -13.35
CA MET A 139 8.71 -4.79 -14.30
C MET A 139 9.12 -5.07 -15.76
N ALA A 140 10.37 -4.81 -16.13
CA ALA A 140 10.86 -5.12 -17.47
C ALA A 140 10.76 -6.62 -17.82
N LEU A 141 11.05 -7.50 -16.84
CA LEU A 141 10.87 -8.95 -17.00
C LEU A 141 9.39 -9.33 -17.18
N ILE A 142 8.49 -8.73 -16.36
CA ILE A 142 7.05 -8.94 -16.47
C ILE A 142 6.53 -8.44 -17.82
N GLU A 143 6.97 -7.27 -18.29
CA GLU A 143 6.57 -6.71 -19.59
C GLU A 143 6.92 -7.62 -20.76
N ASN A 144 8.09 -8.26 -20.75
CA ASN A 144 8.45 -9.24 -21.76
C ASN A 144 7.46 -10.41 -21.77
N LYS A 145 7.12 -10.94 -20.60
CA LYS A 145 6.14 -12.04 -20.49
C LYS A 145 4.74 -11.61 -20.95
N LEU A 146 4.27 -10.44 -20.54
CA LEU A 146 2.97 -9.89 -20.98
C LEU A 146 2.95 -9.67 -22.50
N LYS A 147 4.09 -9.26 -23.10
CA LYS A 147 4.23 -9.10 -24.56
C LYS A 147 4.16 -10.43 -25.28
N GLU A 148 4.84 -11.46 -24.81
CA GLU A 148 4.77 -12.83 -25.35
C GLU A 148 3.35 -13.38 -25.36
N HIS A 149 2.58 -13.05 -24.33
CA HIS A 149 1.18 -13.44 -24.21
C HIS A 149 0.18 -12.48 -24.89
N GLY A 150 0.65 -11.40 -25.52
CA GLY A 150 -0.18 -10.44 -26.26
C GLY A 150 -1.09 -9.54 -25.42
N ILE A 151 -0.83 -9.43 -24.11
CA ILE A 151 -1.70 -8.68 -23.17
C ILE A 151 -1.04 -7.43 -22.56
N LEU A 152 0.15 -7.06 -23.04
CA LEU A 152 0.94 -5.95 -22.49
C LEU A 152 0.13 -4.66 -22.35
N ASN A 153 -0.69 -4.33 -23.35
CA ASN A 153 -1.43 -3.07 -23.39
C ASN A 153 -2.68 -3.06 -22.50
N ASN A 154 -3.11 -4.21 -22.00
CA ASN A 154 -4.33 -4.36 -21.23
C ASN A 154 -4.08 -4.28 -19.72
N VAL A 155 -2.81 -4.39 -19.28
CA VAL A 155 -2.43 -4.49 -17.88
C VAL A 155 -1.91 -3.17 -17.37
N GLU A 156 -2.45 -2.68 -16.26
CA GLU A 156 -1.98 -1.48 -15.56
C GLU A 156 -0.71 -1.82 -14.77
N ARG A 157 0.37 -1.02 -14.99
CA ARG A 157 1.70 -1.30 -14.44
C ARG A 157 2.28 -0.07 -13.78
N HIS A 158 2.76 -0.22 -12.56
CA HIS A 158 3.36 0.83 -11.75
C HIS A 158 4.79 0.45 -11.37
N VAL A 159 5.75 1.22 -11.88
CA VAL A 159 7.14 1.07 -11.49
C VAL A 159 7.36 1.78 -10.17
N VAL A 160 7.92 1.06 -9.21
CA VAL A 160 8.24 1.57 -7.88
C VAL A 160 9.74 1.48 -7.61
N THR A 161 10.21 2.28 -6.68
CA THR A 161 11.59 2.30 -6.24
C THR A 161 11.72 2.00 -4.75
N HIS A 162 12.92 1.68 -4.32
CA HIS A 162 13.25 1.52 -2.91
C HIS A 162 12.92 2.79 -2.12
N GLY A 163 12.19 2.64 -1.03
CA GLY A 163 11.71 3.73 -0.17
C GLY A 163 10.31 4.24 -0.53
N ASP A 164 9.76 3.84 -1.69
CA ASP A 164 8.41 4.25 -2.06
C ASP A 164 7.36 3.64 -1.14
N LYS A 165 6.32 4.43 -0.87
CA LYS A 165 5.14 4.04 -0.10
C LYS A 165 3.90 4.18 -0.96
N VAL A 166 3.27 3.07 -1.27
CA VAL A 166 2.07 3.01 -2.10
C VAL A 166 0.87 2.66 -1.25
N LYS A 167 -0.22 3.40 -1.42
CA LYS A 167 -1.48 3.12 -0.74
C LYS A 167 -2.41 2.34 -1.64
N LEU A 168 -2.67 1.09 -1.31
CA LEU A 168 -3.56 0.18 -2.04
C LEU A 168 -4.82 -0.08 -1.20
N GLY A 169 -5.84 0.74 -1.38
CA GLY A 169 -7.02 0.71 -0.51
C GLY A 169 -6.67 1.01 0.94
N ILE A 170 -6.86 0.03 1.82
CA ILE A 170 -6.50 0.12 3.25
C ILE A 170 -5.04 -0.24 3.53
N PHE A 171 -4.37 -0.90 2.59
CA PHE A 171 -2.97 -1.34 2.73
C PHE A 171 -2.03 -0.18 2.42
N ASN A 172 -0.98 -0.03 3.23
CA ASN A 172 0.17 0.81 2.90
C ASN A 172 1.36 -0.13 2.70
N VAL A 173 1.87 -0.13 1.49
CA VAL A 173 3.00 -0.97 1.07
C VAL A 173 4.24 -0.10 0.99
N GLU A 174 5.29 -0.47 1.69
CA GLU A 174 6.61 0.16 1.61
C GLU A 174 7.59 -0.80 0.94
N PHE A 175 8.28 -0.31 -0.10
CA PHE A 175 9.27 -1.08 -0.83
C PHE A 175 10.64 -0.88 -0.19
N ILE A 176 11.16 -1.90 0.49
CA ILE A 176 12.46 -1.86 1.15
C ILE A 176 13.47 -2.74 0.41
N LYS A 177 14.73 -2.29 0.36
CA LYS A 177 15.81 -3.08 -0.22
C LYS A 177 16.23 -4.18 0.74
N THR A 178 16.25 -5.43 0.27
CA THR A 178 16.82 -6.54 1.01
C THR A 178 17.91 -7.22 0.19
N ASN A 179 18.83 -7.91 0.86
CA ASN A 179 19.84 -8.72 0.19
C ASN A 179 19.31 -10.14 0.02
N HIS A 180 19.01 -10.50 -1.21
CA HIS A 180 18.71 -11.87 -1.59
C HIS A 180 19.91 -12.42 -2.38
N ARG A 181 20.45 -13.57 -2.00
CA ARG A 181 21.53 -14.20 -2.77
C ARG A 181 20.97 -14.75 -4.07
N CYS A 182 21.05 -13.96 -5.11
CA CYS A 182 20.86 -14.41 -6.47
C CYS A 182 22.22 -14.44 -7.17
N SER A 183 22.53 -15.50 -7.88
CA SER A 183 23.81 -15.67 -8.58
C SER A 183 23.93 -14.81 -9.84
N SER A 184 22.96 -13.95 -10.15
CA SER A 184 23.02 -13.00 -11.28
C SER A 184 22.13 -11.78 -11.03
N THR A 185 22.77 -10.63 -10.90
CA THR A 185 22.30 -9.25 -11.16
C THR A 185 20.82 -8.92 -11.04
N CYS A 186 20.13 -9.38 -9.99
CA CYS A 186 18.77 -8.95 -9.72
C CYS A 186 18.76 -7.94 -8.57
N ASP A 187 18.24 -6.74 -8.81
CA ASP A 187 17.96 -5.77 -7.75
C ASP A 187 16.80 -6.30 -6.90
N HIS A 188 17.09 -6.57 -5.64
CA HIS A 188 16.14 -7.18 -4.73
C HIS A 188 15.42 -6.12 -3.92
N ASN A 189 14.14 -5.98 -4.17
CA ASN A 189 13.23 -5.22 -3.33
C ASN A 189 12.17 -6.16 -2.76
N THR A 190 12.12 -6.27 -1.45
CA THR A 190 11.00 -6.91 -0.78
C THR A 190 10.01 -5.85 -0.34
N SER A 191 8.75 -6.09 -0.59
CA SER A 191 7.66 -5.28 -0.07
C SER A 191 7.33 -5.72 1.36
N ARG A 192 7.24 -4.76 2.27
CA ARG A 192 6.72 -4.98 3.61
C ARG A 192 5.32 -4.38 3.72
N CYS A 193 4.36 -5.19 4.09
CA CYS A 193 3.00 -4.72 4.38
C CYS A 193 2.95 -4.24 5.83
N ASP A 194 3.23 -2.94 6.05
CA ASP A 194 3.14 -2.34 7.38
C ASP A 194 1.72 -1.83 7.61
N ARG A 195 0.85 -2.71 8.07
CA ARG A 195 -0.28 -2.32 8.93
C ARG A 195 -1.13 -3.49 9.42
N ALA A 196 -0.53 -4.40 10.15
CA ALA A 196 -1.32 -5.29 10.98
C ALA A 196 -1.21 -4.96 12.48
N TYR A 197 -0.31 -4.05 12.87
CA TYR A 197 -0.04 -3.79 14.29
C TYR A 197 0.06 -2.28 14.58
N ARG A 198 -1.09 -1.65 14.83
CA ARG A 198 -1.27 -0.55 15.78
C ARG A 198 -2.70 -0.53 16.30
#